data_7c02a19293098bfb1879660e03bc1f42
#
_entry.id   7c02a19293098bfb1879660e03bc1f42
#
_cell.length_a   1.000
_cell.length_b   1.000
_cell.length_c   1.000
_cell.angle_alpha   90.00
_cell.angle_beta   90.00
_cell.angle_gamma   90.00
#
_symmetry.space_group_name_H-M   'P 1'
#
loop_
_entity.id
_entity.type
_entity.pdbx_description
1 polymer ?
#
loop_
_entity_poly.entity_id
_entity_poly.type
_entity_poly.pdbx_seq_one_letter_code
_entity_poly.pdbx_strand_id
1 'polypeptide(L)'
;LGVQMVEGGADGLRSPHEALAMGQIYDRLGRSGEAEAHYARAAGLGARLGHRRSAEDALRAEALRQLAVQRRRQQRHEAAAEAWRGVLDAGAGGNLAREAHRALAIHHEHRRRDLDAARALVLQALESERDQAQIDALRHRLERLERKRQAGRHEQPGQDTFRQD
;
A
#
# COMPACT_ATOMS: atom_id res chain seq x y z
N LEU A 1 23.01 -24.10 8.36
CA LEU A 1 21.60 -23.67 8.31
C LEU A 1 21.34 -22.65 7.19
N GLY A 2 22.25 -21.69 6.94
CA GLY A 2 22.08 -20.68 5.90
C GLY A 2 22.13 -21.22 4.46
N VAL A 3 22.92 -22.26 4.19
CA VAL A 3 23.09 -22.83 2.84
C VAL A 3 21.85 -23.61 2.39
N GLN A 4 21.18 -24.32 3.28
CA GLN A 4 19.94 -25.04 2.95
C GLN A 4 18.74 -24.13 2.67
N MET A 5 18.71 -22.91 3.25
CA MET A 5 17.65 -21.93 3.00
C MET A 5 17.70 -21.34 1.58
N VAL A 6 18.88 -21.24 0.97
CA VAL A 6 19.07 -20.68 -0.37
C VAL A 6 18.62 -21.67 -1.47
N GLU A 7 18.81 -22.98 -1.24
CA GLU A 7 18.45 -24.03 -2.21
C GLU A 7 16.93 -24.33 -2.26
N GLY A 8 16.21 -24.05 -1.17
CA GLY A 8 14.76 -24.33 -1.08
C GLY A 8 13.83 -23.24 -1.66
N GLY A 9 14.37 -22.11 -2.13
CA GLY A 9 13.57 -20.98 -2.60
C GLY A 9 12.58 -20.47 -1.52
N ALA A 10 11.63 -19.62 -1.92
CA ALA A 10 10.64 -19.06 -1.01
C ALA A 10 9.69 -20.11 -0.40
N ASP A 11 9.42 -21.21 -1.11
CA ASP A 11 8.48 -22.24 -0.69
C ASP A 11 9.01 -23.15 0.44
N GLY A 12 10.32 -23.24 0.62
CA GLY A 12 10.96 -24.01 1.69
C GLY A 12 10.83 -23.38 3.09
N LEU A 13 10.54 -22.09 3.17
CA LEU A 13 10.46 -21.36 4.44
C LEU A 13 9.10 -21.56 5.12
N ARG A 14 9.15 -21.92 6.41
CA ARG A 14 7.96 -22.18 7.23
C ARG A 14 7.61 -21.03 8.18
N SER A 15 8.56 -20.11 8.42
CA SER A 15 8.39 -18.96 9.29
C SER A 15 8.23 -17.67 8.46
N PRO A 16 7.22 -16.84 8.75
CA PRO A 16 7.07 -15.55 8.10
C PRO A 16 8.26 -14.60 8.39
N HIS A 17 8.90 -14.72 9.56
CA HIS A 17 10.11 -13.94 9.90
C HIS A 17 11.30 -14.32 9.01
N GLU A 18 11.53 -15.62 8.80
CA GLU A 18 12.60 -16.10 7.91
C GLU A 18 12.37 -15.64 6.47
N ALA A 19 11.13 -15.75 5.99
CA ALA A 19 10.76 -15.30 4.66
C ALA A 19 10.99 -13.79 4.50
N LEU A 20 10.59 -12.96 5.48
CA LEU A 20 10.84 -11.53 5.45
C LEU A 20 12.33 -11.20 5.44
N ALA A 21 13.12 -11.85 6.29
CA ALA A 21 14.57 -11.65 6.37
C ALA A 21 15.27 -12.01 5.06
N MET A 22 14.89 -13.14 4.43
CA MET A 22 15.41 -13.54 3.12
C MET A 22 15.05 -12.53 2.04
N GLY A 23 13.82 -12.03 2.02
CA GLY A 23 13.40 -10.96 1.10
C GLY A 23 14.30 -9.73 1.23
N GLN A 24 14.62 -9.31 2.45
CA GLN A 24 15.52 -8.17 2.70
C GLN A 24 16.96 -8.44 2.24
N ILE A 25 17.45 -9.67 2.36
CA ILE A 25 18.76 -10.06 1.86
C ILE A 25 18.80 -9.96 0.34
N TYR A 26 17.82 -10.55 -0.35
CA TYR A 26 17.74 -10.49 -1.82
C TYR A 26 17.55 -9.07 -2.35
N ASP A 27 16.78 -8.21 -1.64
CA ASP A 27 16.63 -6.80 -2.01
C ASP A 27 17.98 -6.05 -1.96
N ARG A 28 18.78 -6.26 -0.89
CA ARG A 28 20.13 -5.70 -0.77
C ARG A 28 21.08 -6.20 -1.85
N LEU A 29 20.91 -7.42 -2.34
CA LEU A 29 21.68 -8.01 -3.44
C LEU A 29 21.18 -7.55 -4.82
N GLY A 30 20.15 -6.72 -4.90
CA GLY A 30 19.53 -6.26 -6.15
C GLY A 30 18.72 -7.34 -6.87
N ARG A 31 18.44 -8.48 -6.21
CA ARG A 31 17.69 -9.60 -6.76
C ARG A 31 16.18 -9.41 -6.52
N SER A 32 15.59 -8.47 -7.25
CA SER A 32 14.21 -7.99 -7.00
C SER A 32 13.14 -9.06 -7.14
N GLY A 33 13.30 -10.04 -8.05
CA GLY A 33 12.33 -11.12 -8.26
C GLY A 33 12.28 -12.07 -7.07
N GLU A 34 13.44 -12.46 -6.55
CA GLU A 34 13.53 -13.31 -5.36
C GLU A 34 13.08 -12.57 -4.09
N ALA A 35 13.44 -11.29 -3.98
CA ALA A 35 12.95 -10.46 -2.88
C ALA A 35 11.42 -10.40 -2.87
N GLU A 36 10.78 -10.18 -4.02
CA GLU A 36 9.31 -10.15 -4.16
C GLU A 36 8.69 -11.49 -3.76
N ALA A 37 9.25 -12.62 -4.22
CA ALA A 37 8.75 -13.95 -3.89
C ALA A 37 8.79 -14.21 -2.37
N HIS A 38 9.88 -13.83 -1.71
CA HIS A 38 10.03 -13.99 -0.27
C HIS A 38 9.10 -13.07 0.53
N TYR A 39 8.90 -11.81 0.12
CA TYR A 39 7.94 -10.91 0.74
C TYR A 39 6.49 -11.39 0.58
N ALA A 40 6.12 -11.88 -0.61
CA ALA A 40 4.80 -12.48 -0.83
C ALA A 40 4.57 -13.72 0.05
N ARG A 41 5.59 -14.57 0.20
CA ARG A 41 5.57 -15.72 1.10
C ARG A 41 5.38 -15.31 2.56
N ALA A 42 6.12 -14.32 3.04
CA ALA A 42 5.99 -13.79 4.40
C ALA A 42 4.59 -13.28 4.68
N ALA A 43 4.01 -12.51 3.75
CA ALA A 43 2.65 -11.99 3.85
C ALA A 43 1.59 -13.10 3.87
N GLY A 44 1.77 -14.15 3.04
CA GLY A 44 0.87 -15.31 2.96
C GLY A 44 0.92 -16.20 4.21
N LEU A 45 2.10 -16.40 4.77
CA LEU A 45 2.25 -17.17 6.03
C LEU A 45 1.61 -16.44 7.21
N GLY A 46 1.82 -15.11 7.34
CA GLY A 46 1.19 -14.30 8.38
C GLY A 46 -0.34 -14.33 8.32
N ALA A 47 -0.93 -14.41 7.12
CA ALA A 47 -2.38 -14.50 6.96
C ALA A 47 -2.98 -15.81 7.47
N ARG A 48 -2.22 -16.92 7.43
CA ARG A 48 -2.69 -18.26 7.84
C ARG A 48 -2.67 -18.47 9.36
N LEU A 49 -1.85 -17.72 10.07
CA LEU A 49 -1.66 -17.86 11.52
C LEU A 49 -2.69 -17.07 12.35
N GLY A 50 -3.60 -16.42 11.75
CA GLY A 50 -4.71 -15.51 12.08
C GLY A 50 -5.37 -15.52 13.47
N HIS A 51 -4.73 -15.98 14.54
CA HIS A 51 -5.31 -16.03 15.89
C HIS A 51 -4.47 -15.38 17.00
N ARG A 52 -3.31 -14.79 16.68
CA ARG A 52 -2.46 -14.07 17.66
C ARG A 52 -2.19 -12.64 17.22
N ARG A 53 -3.09 -11.82 17.56
CA ARG A 53 -3.40 -10.46 17.10
C ARG A 53 -2.37 -9.35 17.31
N SER A 54 -1.08 -9.44 17.26
CA SER A 54 -0.27 -8.21 17.22
C SER A 54 1.07 -8.35 16.50
N ALA A 55 1.86 -9.36 16.81
CA ALA A 55 3.19 -9.50 16.22
C ALA A 55 3.13 -10.05 14.78
N GLU A 56 2.23 -11.00 14.52
CA GLU A 56 2.07 -11.61 13.20
C GLU A 56 1.39 -10.67 12.19
N ASP A 57 0.40 -9.89 12.65
CA ASP A 57 -0.24 -8.85 11.83
C ASP A 57 0.75 -7.72 11.50
N ALA A 58 1.57 -7.31 12.45
CA ALA A 58 2.63 -6.33 12.21
C ALA A 58 3.68 -6.85 11.22
N LEU A 59 4.07 -8.12 11.33
CA LEU A 59 5.01 -8.75 10.41
C LEU A 59 4.43 -8.88 9.00
N ARG A 60 3.17 -9.28 8.90
CA ARG A 60 2.44 -9.34 7.64
C ARG A 60 2.34 -7.97 7.00
N ALA A 61 1.99 -6.94 7.78
CA ALA A 61 1.91 -5.58 7.29
C ALA A 61 3.27 -5.07 6.77
N GLU A 62 4.37 -5.36 7.48
CA GLU A 62 5.72 -5.02 7.01
C GLU A 62 6.11 -5.78 5.74
N ALA A 63 5.80 -7.06 5.64
CA ALA A 63 6.05 -7.84 4.42
C ALA A 63 5.27 -7.26 3.22
N LEU A 64 4.00 -6.90 3.41
CA LEU A 64 3.17 -6.27 2.39
C LEU A 64 3.70 -4.88 2.00
N ARG A 65 4.21 -4.11 2.94
CA ARG A 65 4.88 -2.84 2.67
C ARG A 65 6.09 -3.02 1.75
N GLN A 66 6.97 -3.97 2.08
CA GLN A 66 8.16 -4.26 1.26
C GLN A 66 7.74 -4.71 -0.15
N LEU A 67 6.72 -5.57 -0.23
CA LEU A 67 6.15 -6.02 -1.49
C LEU A 67 5.61 -4.84 -2.33
N ALA A 68 4.90 -3.90 -1.71
CA ALA A 68 4.37 -2.71 -2.36
C ALA A 68 5.49 -1.82 -2.91
N VAL A 69 6.57 -1.63 -2.14
CA VAL A 69 7.74 -0.84 -2.55
C VAL A 69 8.43 -1.49 -3.76
N GLN A 70 8.63 -2.81 -3.75
CA GLN A 70 9.23 -3.55 -4.87
C GLN A 70 8.38 -3.42 -6.12
N ARG A 71 7.08 -3.67 -6.03
CA ARG A 71 6.15 -3.57 -7.16
C ARG A 71 6.11 -2.17 -7.75
N ARG A 72 6.17 -1.12 -6.90
CA ARG A 72 6.27 0.27 -7.36
C ARG A 72 7.57 0.53 -8.13
N ARG A 73 8.73 0.04 -7.64
CA ARG A 73 10.02 0.14 -8.34
C ARG A 73 9.97 -0.52 -9.72
N GLN A 74 9.23 -1.61 -9.86
CA GLN A 74 8.98 -2.32 -11.10
C GLN A 74 7.87 -1.69 -11.97
N GLN A 75 7.36 -0.51 -11.63
CA GLN A 75 6.25 0.19 -12.31
C GLN A 75 4.91 -0.58 -12.30
N ARG A 76 4.77 -1.61 -11.48
CA ARG A 76 3.54 -2.41 -11.30
C ARG A 76 2.61 -1.72 -10.30
N HIS A 77 2.07 -0.58 -10.71
CA HIS A 77 1.37 0.34 -9.79
C HIS A 77 0.07 -0.23 -9.19
N GLU A 78 -0.71 -1.00 -9.97
CA GLU A 78 -1.93 -1.65 -9.44
C GLU A 78 -1.57 -2.70 -8.38
N ALA A 79 -0.62 -3.57 -8.69
CA ALA A 79 -0.16 -4.57 -7.75
C ALA A 79 0.46 -3.95 -6.48
N ALA A 80 1.14 -2.81 -6.61
CA ALA A 80 1.64 -2.05 -5.46
C ALA A 80 0.48 -1.51 -4.60
N ALA A 81 -0.58 -0.97 -5.24
CA ALA A 81 -1.76 -0.48 -4.52
C ALA A 81 -2.51 -1.60 -3.80
N GLU A 82 -2.60 -2.81 -4.40
CA GLU A 82 -3.15 -4.00 -3.73
C GLU A 82 -2.36 -4.36 -2.47
N ALA A 83 -1.04 -4.36 -2.55
CA ALA A 83 -0.20 -4.63 -1.38
C ALA A 83 -0.37 -3.56 -0.29
N TRP A 84 -0.50 -2.27 -0.66
CA TRP A 84 -0.80 -1.21 0.30
C TRP A 84 -2.18 -1.34 0.96
N ARG A 85 -3.22 -1.78 0.23
CA ARG A 85 -4.51 -2.12 0.84
C ARG A 85 -4.34 -3.25 1.86
N GLY A 86 -3.60 -4.30 1.48
CA GLY A 86 -3.29 -5.39 2.39
C GLY A 86 -2.58 -4.97 3.67
N VAL A 87 -1.76 -3.90 3.65
CA VAL A 87 -1.16 -3.29 4.86
C VAL A 87 -2.25 -2.77 5.80
N LEU A 88 -3.25 -2.07 5.28
CA LEU A 88 -4.38 -1.55 6.08
C LEU A 88 -5.26 -2.69 6.59
N ASP A 89 -5.56 -3.69 5.75
CA ASP A 89 -6.35 -4.87 6.08
C ASP A 89 -5.69 -5.74 7.16
N ALA A 90 -4.36 -5.72 7.25
CA ALA A 90 -3.61 -6.35 8.33
C ALA A 90 -3.69 -5.57 9.66
N GLY A 91 -4.46 -4.48 9.71
CA GLY A 91 -4.62 -3.68 10.92
C GLY A 91 -3.40 -2.84 11.28
N ALA A 92 -2.54 -2.52 10.30
CA ALA A 92 -1.39 -1.67 10.53
C ALA A 92 -1.81 -0.32 11.13
N GLY A 93 -1.06 0.12 12.15
CA GLY A 93 -1.24 1.43 12.77
C GLY A 93 -0.02 2.34 12.60
N GLY A 94 -0.08 3.51 13.18
CA GLY A 94 1.05 4.43 13.26
C GLY A 94 1.62 4.82 11.88
N ASN A 95 2.93 4.82 11.78
CA ASN A 95 3.64 5.25 10.56
C ASN A 95 3.29 4.39 9.32
N LEU A 96 3.08 3.10 9.52
CA LEU A 96 2.84 2.17 8.44
C LEU A 96 1.46 2.39 7.79
N ALA A 97 0.43 2.62 8.59
CA ALA A 97 -0.89 2.99 8.09
C ALA A 97 -0.86 4.34 7.34
N ARG A 98 -0.13 5.34 7.87
CA ARG A 98 0.03 6.64 7.23
C ARG A 98 0.75 6.53 5.88
N GLU A 99 1.80 5.71 5.79
CA GLU A 99 2.49 5.43 4.53
C GLU A 99 1.55 4.78 3.52
N ALA A 100 0.74 3.82 3.94
CA ALA A 100 -0.24 3.13 3.09
C ALA A 100 -1.32 4.10 2.58
N HIS A 101 -1.94 4.89 3.46
CA HIS A 101 -2.93 5.91 3.07
C HIS A 101 -2.36 6.90 2.05
N ARG A 102 -1.13 7.41 2.28
CA ARG A 102 -0.45 8.32 1.36
C ARG A 102 -0.21 7.68 0.00
N ALA A 103 0.30 6.45 -0.03
CA ALA A 103 0.60 5.73 -1.27
C ALA A 103 -0.68 5.47 -2.09
N LEU A 104 -1.75 5.03 -1.42
CA LEU A 104 -3.05 4.80 -2.03
C LEU A 104 -3.71 6.09 -2.53
N ALA A 105 -3.62 7.19 -1.75
CA ALA A 105 -4.14 8.49 -2.19
C ALA A 105 -3.45 8.98 -3.48
N ILE A 106 -2.12 8.81 -3.58
CA ILE A 106 -1.36 9.14 -4.80
C ILE A 106 -1.82 8.26 -5.97
N HIS A 107 -2.00 6.96 -5.73
CA HIS A 107 -2.46 6.02 -6.76
C HIS A 107 -3.85 6.39 -7.28
N HIS A 108 -4.82 6.63 -6.39
CA HIS A 108 -6.17 7.03 -6.78
C HIS A 108 -6.18 8.38 -7.51
N GLU A 109 -5.42 9.39 -7.05
CA GLU A 109 -5.35 10.70 -7.70
C GLU A 109 -4.79 10.62 -9.12
N HIS A 110 -3.70 9.88 -9.33
CA HIS A 110 -2.91 9.97 -10.57
C HIS A 110 -3.14 8.82 -11.55
N ARG A 111 -3.49 7.62 -11.06
CA ARG A 111 -3.65 6.43 -11.89
C ARG A 111 -5.11 6.08 -12.14
N ARG A 112 -5.93 6.10 -11.09
CA ARG A 112 -7.36 5.81 -11.19
C ARG A 112 -8.20 7.02 -11.54
N ARG A 113 -7.68 8.22 -11.32
CA ARG A 113 -8.38 9.51 -11.43
C ARG A 113 -9.65 9.55 -10.57
N ASP A 114 -9.65 8.79 -9.49
CA ASP A 114 -10.70 8.73 -8.48
C ASP A 114 -10.39 9.72 -7.36
N LEU A 115 -10.84 10.95 -7.55
CA LEU A 115 -10.55 12.05 -6.62
C LEU A 115 -11.31 11.89 -5.30
N ASP A 116 -12.45 11.19 -5.29
CA ASP A 116 -13.21 10.96 -4.07
C ASP A 116 -12.52 9.92 -3.18
N ALA A 117 -12.07 8.81 -3.74
CA ALA A 117 -11.27 7.83 -3.00
C ALA A 117 -9.94 8.43 -2.52
N ALA A 118 -9.25 9.22 -3.37
CA ALA A 118 -8.03 9.91 -2.97
C ALA A 118 -8.26 10.86 -1.77
N ARG A 119 -9.36 11.61 -1.80
CA ARG A 119 -9.77 12.52 -0.70
C ARG A 119 -10.04 11.76 0.59
N ALA A 120 -10.81 10.67 0.54
CA ALA A 120 -11.11 9.84 1.71
C ALA A 120 -9.84 9.33 2.39
N LEU A 121 -8.87 8.84 1.61
CA LEU A 121 -7.59 8.36 2.12
C LEU A 121 -6.74 9.47 2.76
N VAL A 122 -6.77 10.69 2.22
CA VAL A 122 -6.08 11.85 2.83
C VAL A 122 -6.71 12.21 4.17
N LEU A 123 -8.04 12.17 4.29
CA LEU A 123 -8.73 12.43 5.55
C LEU A 123 -8.38 11.38 6.61
N GLN A 124 -8.38 10.09 6.25
CA GLN A 124 -7.95 9.01 7.15
C GLN A 124 -6.50 9.17 7.61
N ALA A 125 -5.59 9.59 6.71
CA ALA A 125 -4.22 9.90 7.08
C ALA A 125 -4.14 11.07 8.09
N LEU A 126 -4.93 12.13 7.91
CA LEU A 126 -4.97 13.29 8.80
C LEU A 126 -5.44 12.94 10.23
N GLU A 127 -6.40 12.01 10.38
CA GLU A 127 -6.93 11.60 11.69
C GLU A 127 -5.84 11.01 12.60
N SER A 128 -4.86 10.34 12.05
CA SER A 128 -3.79 9.65 12.79
C SER A 128 -2.44 10.37 12.79
N GLU A 129 -2.29 11.45 12.01
CA GLU A 129 -1.02 12.18 11.88
C GLU A 129 -0.77 13.09 13.12
N ARG A 130 0.51 13.16 13.53
CA ARG A 130 0.95 13.98 14.66
C ARG A 130 2.06 14.97 14.28
N ASP A 131 2.75 14.73 13.18
CA ASP A 131 3.80 15.60 12.68
C ASP A 131 3.18 16.79 11.93
N GLN A 132 3.47 18.01 12.38
CA GLN A 132 2.87 19.22 11.84
C GLN A 132 3.21 19.43 10.36
N ALA A 133 4.44 19.14 9.94
CA ALA A 133 4.85 19.28 8.54
C ALA A 133 4.09 18.29 7.64
N GLN A 134 3.82 17.07 8.12
CA GLN A 134 3.00 16.09 7.41
C GLN A 134 1.53 16.49 7.37
N ILE A 135 0.99 17.04 8.45
CA ILE A 135 -0.39 17.58 8.50
C ILE A 135 -0.54 18.68 7.45
N ASP A 136 0.39 19.60 7.36
CA ASP A 136 0.33 20.69 6.39
C ASP A 136 0.43 20.18 4.95
N ALA A 137 1.31 19.22 4.70
CA ALA A 137 1.41 18.57 3.38
C ALA A 137 0.12 17.84 2.97
N LEU A 138 -0.53 17.15 3.91
CA LEU A 138 -1.82 16.48 3.68
C LEU A 138 -2.95 17.49 3.44
N ARG A 139 -3.00 18.62 4.18
CA ARG A 139 -3.98 19.70 3.96
C ARG A 139 -3.82 20.32 2.57
N HIS A 140 -2.60 20.64 2.16
CA HIS A 140 -2.35 21.14 0.81
C HIS A 140 -2.79 20.15 -0.29
N ARG A 141 -2.59 18.85 -0.04
CA ARG A 141 -3.09 17.82 -0.96
C ARG A 141 -4.61 17.82 -1.00
N LEU A 142 -5.27 17.91 0.14
CA LEU A 142 -6.73 17.94 0.24
C LEU A 142 -7.32 19.13 -0.54
N GLU A 143 -6.81 20.34 -0.32
CA GLU A 143 -7.21 21.54 -1.05
C GLU A 143 -7.05 21.40 -2.57
N ARG A 144 -5.93 20.78 -3.01
CA ARG A 144 -5.70 20.53 -4.43
C ARG A 144 -6.72 19.53 -5.01
N LEU A 145 -7.04 18.47 -4.27
CA LEU A 145 -8.04 17.48 -4.69
C LEU A 145 -9.43 18.12 -4.78
N GLU A 146 -9.80 18.98 -3.84
CA GLU A 146 -11.08 19.68 -3.84
C GLU A 146 -11.20 20.64 -5.02
N ARG A 147 -10.16 21.41 -5.33
CA ARG A 147 -10.11 22.25 -6.54
C ARG A 147 -10.28 21.44 -7.82
N LYS A 148 -9.59 20.30 -7.96
CA LYS A 148 -9.74 19.42 -9.13
C LYS A 148 -11.17 18.86 -9.26
N ARG A 149 -11.80 18.49 -8.13
CA ARG A 149 -13.19 17.99 -8.13
C ARG A 149 -14.18 19.06 -8.58
N GLN A 150 -14.00 20.29 -8.10
CA GLN A 150 -14.84 21.42 -8.52
C GLN A 150 -14.70 21.73 -10.01
N ALA A 151 -13.46 21.78 -10.53
CA ALA A 151 -13.20 21.97 -11.95
C ALA A 151 -13.87 20.89 -12.82
N GLY A 152 -13.74 19.61 -12.45
CA GLY A 152 -14.37 18.52 -13.20
C GLY A 152 -15.90 18.53 -13.18
N ARG A 153 -16.54 19.14 -12.14
CA ARG A 153 -17.99 19.33 -12.10
C ARG A 153 -18.47 20.45 -13.02
N HIS A 154 -17.66 21.49 -13.25
CA HIS A 154 -17.99 22.59 -14.14
C HIS A 154 -17.82 22.24 -15.63
N GLU A 155 -17.01 21.22 -15.93
CA GLU A 155 -16.81 20.71 -17.31
C GLU A 155 -17.90 19.74 -17.77
N GLN A 156 -18.87 19.36 -16.91
CA GLN A 156 -20.04 18.59 -17.27
C GLN A 156 -21.33 19.44 -17.13
N PRO A 157 -21.56 20.44 -17.99
CA PRO A 157 -22.85 21.13 -18.02
C PRO A 157 -23.83 20.29 -18.88
N GLY A 158 -24.81 19.65 -18.25
CA GLY A 158 -26.12 19.41 -18.87
C GLY A 158 -26.19 18.32 -19.95
N GLN A 159 -26.23 17.06 -19.54
CA GLN A 159 -26.88 15.99 -20.36
C GLN A 159 -28.29 15.65 -19.91
N ASP A 160 -28.93 16.47 -19.11
CA ASP A 160 -30.31 16.26 -18.64
C ASP A 160 -31.25 17.36 -19.14
N THR A 161 -31.34 17.57 -20.46
CA THR A 161 -32.50 18.22 -21.03
C THR A 161 -32.61 17.89 -22.51
N PHE A 162 -33.12 16.72 -22.86
CA PHE A 162 -33.89 16.51 -24.11
C PHE A 162 -34.47 15.09 -24.10
N ARG A 163 -35.60 14.94 -23.38
CA ARG A 163 -36.60 13.94 -23.71
C ARG A 163 -37.95 14.34 -23.11
N GLN A 164 -38.55 15.29 -23.76
CA GLN A 164 -40.01 15.45 -23.78
C GLN A 164 -40.34 15.85 -25.19
N ASP A 165 -40.85 14.90 -25.95
CA ASP A 165 -42.02 14.95 -26.80
C ASP A 165 -42.25 13.56 -27.39
#